data_c02184a432da9b37c21bbba50ce34537
#
_entry.id   c02184a432da9b37c21bbba50ce34537
#
_cell.length_a   1.000
_cell.length_b   1.000
_cell.length_c   1.000
_cell.angle_alpha   90.00
_cell.angle_beta   90.00
_cell.angle_gamma   90.00
#
_symmetry.space_group_name_H-M   'P 1'
#
loop_
_entity.id
_entity.type
_entity.pdbx_description
1 polymer ?
#
loop_
_entity_poly.entity_id
_entity_poly.type
_entity_poly.pdbx_seq_one_letter_code
_entity_poly.pdbx_strand_id
1 'polypeptide(L)'
;MSDRILTGEEIRLAILPLLKKYRAEKAILFGSYARNEADGKSDIDLLIIGGEHFVPTDVFCIADELYRTLAKNVDVYELCEINTGSDFYNTIFAEGVQIA
;
A
#
# COMPACT_ATOMS: atom_id res chain seq x y z
N MET A 1 -3.31 -12.75 13.88
CA MET A 1 -3.57 -12.16 12.56
C MET A 1 -4.99 -12.47 12.12
N SER A 2 -5.65 -11.56 11.44
CA SER A 2 -7.03 -11.74 10.99
C SER A 2 -7.09 -12.48 9.66
N ASP A 3 -8.06 -13.40 9.52
CA ASP A 3 -8.38 -14.04 8.23
C ASP A 3 -9.48 -13.29 7.47
N ARG A 4 -9.87 -12.12 7.95
CA ARG A 4 -10.90 -11.31 7.32
C ARG A 4 -10.38 -10.68 6.02
N ILE A 5 -11.21 -10.69 4.98
CA ILE A 5 -10.92 -9.97 3.76
C ILE A 5 -11.38 -8.53 3.93
N LEU A 6 -10.47 -7.59 3.75
CA LEU A 6 -10.76 -6.17 3.90
C LEU A 6 -11.30 -5.59 2.60
N THR A 7 -12.11 -4.53 2.72
CA THR A 7 -12.52 -3.76 1.55
C THR A 7 -11.47 -2.72 1.21
N GLY A 8 -11.49 -2.24 -0.03
CA GLY A 8 -10.62 -1.12 -0.44
C GLY A 8 -10.86 0.12 0.40
N GLU A 9 -12.11 0.36 0.82
CA GLU A 9 -12.46 1.50 1.67
C GLU A 9 -11.86 1.37 3.07
N GLU A 10 -11.85 0.17 3.65
CA GLU A 10 -11.21 -0.05 4.94
C GLU A 10 -9.71 0.23 4.87
N ILE A 11 -9.06 -0.20 3.80
CA ILE A 11 -7.63 0.05 3.59
C ILE A 11 -7.39 1.56 3.39
N ARG A 12 -8.23 2.20 2.59
CA ARG A 12 -8.15 3.63 2.33
C ARG A 12 -8.24 4.44 3.62
N LEU A 13 -9.23 4.13 4.46
CA LEU A 13 -9.43 4.86 5.72
C LEU A 13 -8.26 4.68 6.67
N ALA A 14 -7.58 3.54 6.63
CA ALA A 14 -6.40 3.30 7.45
C ALA A 14 -5.17 4.05 6.92
N ILE A 15 -5.01 4.16 5.60
CA ILE A 15 -3.82 4.80 5.01
C ILE A 15 -3.89 6.32 4.99
N LEU A 16 -5.08 6.91 4.88
CA LEU A 16 -5.23 8.37 4.76
C LEU A 16 -4.51 9.16 5.85
N PRO A 17 -4.69 8.85 7.16
CA PRO A 17 -3.99 9.59 8.20
C PRO A 17 -2.47 9.38 8.15
N LEU A 18 -2.01 8.25 7.65
CA LEU A 18 -0.58 7.95 7.54
C LEU A 18 0.07 8.73 6.41
N LEU A 19 -0.63 8.93 5.30
CA LEU A 19 -0.12 9.77 4.22
C LEU A 19 0.15 11.18 4.73
N LYS A 20 -0.76 11.72 5.51
CA LYS A 20 -0.60 13.03 6.12
C LYS A 20 0.54 13.05 7.13
N LYS A 21 0.58 12.05 8.01
CA LYS A 21 1.57 11.95 9.08
C LYS A 21 3.00 11.88 8.55
N TYR A 22 3.20 11.11 7.48
CA TYR A 22 4.52 10.89 6.91
C TYR A 22 4.80 11.76 5.68
N ARG A 23 3.89 12.66 5.33
CA ARG A 23 4.04 13.60 4.20
C ARG A 23 4.17 12.91 2.85
N ALA A 24 3.45 11.81 2.68
CA ALA A 24 3.35 11.13 1.39
C ALA A 24 2.19 11.70 0.57
N GLU A 25 2.26 11.57 -0.74
CA GLU A 25 1.27 12.18 -1.65
C GLU A 25 0.13 11.26 -1.98
N LYS A 26 0.42 9.99 -2.30
CA LYS A 26 -0.58 9.05 -2.83
C LYS A 26 -0.30 7.64 -2.36
N ALA A 27 -1.36 6.81 -2.38
CA ALA A 27 -1.25 5.37 -2.16
C ALA A 27 -2.00 4.62 -3.25
N ILE A 28 -1.34 3.61 -3.82
CA ILE A 28 -1.91 2.75 -4.86
C ILE A 28 -1.96 1.33 -4.31
N LEU A 29 -3.17 0.76 -4.32
CA LEU A 29 -3.37 -0.65 -3.95
C LEU A 29 -3.12 -1.50 -5.18
N PHE A 30 -2.29 -2.53 -5.05
CA PHE A 30 -2.04 -3.46 -6.14
C PHE A 30 -2.04 -4.90 -5.63
N GLY A 31 -1.69 -5.86 -6.47
CA GLY A 31 -1.69 -7.27 -6.09
C GLY A 31 -3.09 -7.85 -5.98
N SER A 32 -3.24 -8.90 -5.16
CA SER A 32 -4.49 -9.66 -5.08
C SER A 32 -5.69 -8.82 -4.65
N TYR A 33 -5.49 -7.86 -3.73
CA TYR A 33 -6.59 -6.98 -3.31
C TYR A 33 -7.07 -6.09 -4.44
N ALA A 34 -6.17 -5.60 -5.29
CA ALA A 34 -6.56 -4.77 -6.43
C ALA A 34 -7.28 -5.56 -7.51
N ARG A 35 -6.96 -6.85 -7.64
CA ARG A 35 -7.58 -7.73 -8.63
C ARG A 35 -8.88 -8.39 -8.15
N ASN A 36 -9.32 -8.10 -6.93
CA ASN A 36 -10.44 -8.78 -6.28
C ASN A 36 -10.24 -10.30 -6.16
N GLU A 37 -8.99 -10.72 -5.98
CA GLU A 37 -8.61 -12.12 -5.82
C GLU A 37 -8.12 -12.44 -4.41
N ALA A 38 -8.20 -11.48 -3.50
CA ALA A 38 -7.72 -11.67 -2.13
C ALA A 38 -8.59 -12.68 -1.38
N ASP A 39 -7.93 -13.47 -0.54
CA ASP A 39 -8.60 -14.33 0.44
C ASP A 39 -8.20 -13.93 1.86
N GLY A 40 -8.64 -14.68 2.86
CA GLY A 40 -8.37 -14.35 4.25
C GLY A 40 -6.89 -14.38 4.63
N LYS A 41 -6.05 -14.99 3.82
CA LYS A 41 -4.60 -15.10 4.06
C LYS A 41 -3.76 -14.20 3.17
N SER A 42 -4.39 -13.44 2.26
CA SER A 42 -3.67 -12.56 1.35
C SER A 42 -3.07 -11.38 2.09
N ASP A 43 -1.86 -11.02 1.72
CA ASP A 43 -1.21 -9.79 2.17
C ASP A 43 -1.73 -8.61 1.36
N ILE A 44 -1.63 -7.43 1.95
CA ILE A 44 -1.99 -6.18 1.30
C ILE A 44 -0.73 -5.59 0.67
N ASP A 45 -0.79 -5.24 -0.61
CA ASP A 45 0.33 -4.64 -1.33
C ASP A 45 0.00 -3.18 -1.65
N LEU A 46 0.83 -2.26 -1.15
CA LEU A 46 0.65 -0.83 -1.35
C LEU A 46 1.90 -0.19 -1.92
N LEU A 47 1.72 0.67 -2.90
CA LEU A 47 2.76 1.56 -3.40
C LEU A 47 2.48 2.96 -2.90
N ILE A 48 3.47 3.55 -2.23
CA ILE A 48 3.41 4.93 -1.77
C ILE A 48 4.15 5.81 -2.78
N ILE A 49 3.48 6.86 -3.23
CA ILE A 49 4.14 7.92 -3.98
C ILE A 49 4.45 9.00 -2.95
N GLY A 50 5.71 9.03 -2.52
CA GLY A 50 6.10 9.82 -1.37
C GLY A 50 6.24 11.31 -1.65
N GLY A 51 6.78 11.63 -2.81
CA GLY A 51 7.02 13.03 -3.14
C GLY A 51 8.25 13.60 -2.45
N GLU A 52 8.36 14.92 -2.49
CA GLU A 52 9.58 15.63 -2.11
C GLU A 52 9.90 15.57 -0.61
N HIS A 53 8.87 15.56 0.23
CA HIS A 53 9.06 15.65 1.68
C HIS A 53 8.99 14.30 2.39
N PHE A 54 8.77 13.23 1.66
CA PHE A 54 8.64 11.91 2.23
C PHE A 54 10.02 11.30 2.48
N VAL A 55 10.19 10.68 3.64
CA VAL A 55 11.42 9.93 3.95
C VAL A 55 11.20 8.48 3.52
N PRO A 56 11.95 7.97 2.53
CA PRO A 56 11.67 6.63 1.96
C PRO A 56 11.64 5.49 2.98
N THR A 57 12.47 5.54 4.01
CA THR A 57 12.48 4.50 5.05
C THR A 57 11.22 4.49 5.91
N ASP A 58 10.39 5.52 5.84
CA ASP A 58 9.13 5.57 6.57
C ASP A 58 8.10 4.57 6.04
N VAL A 59 8.37 3.91 4.90
CA VAL A 59 7.53 2.79 4.44
C VAL A 59 7.45 1.68 5.50
N PHE A 60 8.52 1.47 6.26
CA PHE A 60 8.52 0.47 7.33
C PHE A 60 7.63 0.88 8.49
N CYS A 61 7.61 2.18 8.80
CA CYS A 61 6.71 2.72 9.84
C CYS A 61 5.26 2.61 9.39
N ILE A 62 4.97 2.94 8.15
CA ILE A 62 3.62 2.82 7.58
C ILE A 62 3.16 1.37 7.61
N ALA A 63 4.01 0.44 7.19
CA ALA A 63 3.68 -0.99 7.19
C ALA A 63 3.35 -1.48 8.61
N ASP A 64 4.14 -1.07 9.61
CA ASP A 64 3.92 -1.45 10.99
C ASP A 64 2.60 -0.89 11.54
N GLU A 65 2.33 0.38 11.30
CA GLU A 65 1.07 0.99 11.76
C GLU A 65 -0.14 0.36 11.09
N LEU A 66 -0.05 0.04 9.81
CA LEU A 66 -1.14 -0.66 9.11
C LEU A 66 -1.34 -2.08 9.63
N TYR A 67 -0.25 -2.79 9.92
CA TYR A 67 -0.33 -4.11 10.53
C TYR A 67 -1.11 -4.05 11.84
N ARG A 68 -0.82 -3.08 12.69
CA ARG A 68 -1.49 -2.91 13.98
C ARG A 68 -2.96 -2.54 13.83
N THR A 69 -3.26 -1.69 12.85
CA THR A 69 -4.64 -1.21 12.63
C THR A 69 -5.50 -2.26 11.96
N LEU A 70 -4.97 -2.96 10.95
CA LEU A 70 -5.74 -3.86 10.10
C LEU A 70 -5.60 -5.33 10.48
N ALA A 71 -4.64 -5.67 11.35
CA ALA A 71 -4.31 -7.04 11.74
C ALA A 71 -3.97 -7.93 10.54
N LYS A 72 -3.32 -7.34 9.54
CA LYS A 72 -2.86 -8.03 8.33
C LYS A 72 -1.45 -7.57 7.98
N ASN A 73 -0.68 -8.45 7.35
CA ASN A 73 0.60 -8.06 6.78
C ASN A 73 0.38 -7.11 5.62
N VAL A 74 1.12 -6.02 5.62
CA VAL A 74 1.06 -5.02 4.57
C VAL A 74 2.45 -4.80 4.03
N ASP A 75 2.64 -5.08 2.75
CA ASP A 75 3.89 -4.81 2.06
C ASP A 75 3.82 -3.42 1.46
N VAL A 76 4.66 -2.52 1.93
CA VAL A 76 4.65 -1.12 1.50
C VAL A 76 5.93 -0.83 0.73
N TYR A 77 5.75 -0.33 -0.49
CA TYR A 77 6.84 0.08 -1.37
C TYR A 77 6.75 1.56 -1.64
N GLU A 78 7.89 2.21 -1.84
CA GLU A 78 7.93 3.60 -2.29
C GLU A 78 8.34 3.63 -3.76
N LEU A 79 7.76 4.55 -4.52
CA LEU A 79 7.95 4.59 -5.98
C LEU A 79 9.42 4.62 -6.40
N CYS A 80 10.26 5.34 -5.67
CA CYS A 80 11.68 5.46 -6.03
C CYS A 80 12.48 4.17 -5.85
N GLU A 81 11.94 3.18 -5.11
CA GLU A 81 12.57 1.87 -4.95
C GLU A 81 12.38 0.96 -6.17
N ILE A 82 11.45 1.33 -7.05
CA ILE A 82 11.05 0.47 -8.17
C ILE A 82 11.63 1.03 -9.46
N ASN A 83 12.30 0.17 -10.22
CA ASN A 83 12.88 0.57 -11.50
C ASN A 83 11.77 0.91 -12.49
N THR A 84 11.79 2.14 -13.00
CA THR A 84 10.85 2.60 -14.03
C THR A 84 10.96 1.70 -15.25
N GLY A 85 9.82 1.22 -15.74
CA GLY A 85 9.77 0.35 -16.92
C GLY A 85 10.05 -1.12 -16.64
N SER A 86 10.35 -1.50 -15.39
CA SER A 86 10.46 -2.92 -15.04
C SER A 86 9.09 -3.61 -15.12
N ASP A 87 9.09 -4.93 -15.17
CA ASP A 87 7.82 -5.69 -15.18
C ASP A 87 7.00 -5.41 -13.94
N PHE A 88 7.65 -5.29 -12.78
CA PHE A 88 6.97 -4.98 -11.53
C PHE A 88 6.33 -3.60 -11.58
N TYR A 89 7.06 -2.59 -12.05
CA TYR A 89 6.53 -1.23 -12.24
C TYR A 89 5.30 -1.25 -13.16
N ASN A 90 5.43 -1.91 -14.31
CA ASN A 90 4.34 -1.97 -15.28
C ASN A 90 3.12 -2.69 -14.73
N THR A 91 3.31 -3.77 -13.97
CA THR A 91 2.22 -4.51 -13.34
C THR A 91 1.48 -3.64 -12.33
N ILE A 92 2.20 -2.90 -11.49
CA ILE A 92 1.58 -2.02 -10.50
C ILE A 92 0.70 -0.98 -11.18
N PHE A 93 1.21 -0.32 -12.23
CA PHE A 93 0.46 0.74 -12.88
C PHE A 93 -0.62 0.24 -13.83
N ALA A 94 -0.55 -1.03 -14.27
CA ALA A 94 -1.62 -1.64 -15.05
C ALA A 94 -2.78 -2.13 -14.19
N GLU A 95 -2.48 -2.70 -13.02
CA GLU A 95 -3.48 -3.32 -12.14
C GLU A 95 -3.87 -2.44 -10.94
N GLY A 96 -3.01 -1.51 -10.57
CA GLY A 96 -3.15 -0.74 -9.35
C GLY A 96 -4.35 0.19 -9.35
N VAL A 97 -4.91 0.38 -8.15
CA VAL A 97 -6.03 1.29 -7.91
C VAL A 97 -5.56 2.34 -6.92
N GLN A 98 -5.61 3.59 -7.33
CA GLN A 98 -5.28 4.68 -6.42
C GLN A 98 -6.38 4.80 -5.38
N ILE A 99 -6.04 4.59 -4.12
CA ILE A 99 -7.02 4.64 -3.02
C ILE A 99 -6.89 5.90 -2.17
N ALA A 100 -5.82 6.63 -2.34
CA ALA A 100 -5.65 7.88 -1.59
C ALA A 100 -4.64 8.82 -2.28
#